data_455a185d0574103fc2e00f30a4bc87ee
#
_entry.id   455a185d0574103fc2e00f30a4bc87ee
#
_cell.length_a   1.000
_cell.length_b   1.000
_cell.length_c   1.000
_cell.angle_alpha   90.00
_cell.angle_beta   90.00
_cell.angle_gamma   90.00
#
_symmetry.space_group_name_H-M   'P 1'
#
loop_
_entity.id
_entity.type
_entity.pdbx_description
1 polymer ?
#
loop_
_entity_poly.entity_id
_entity_poly.type
_entity_poly.pdbx_seq_one_letter_code
_entity_poly.pdbx_strand_id
1 'polypeptide(L)'
;HYERFLNVPTSQANNLTTGRVYLSVIEKERRGEFLGKTVQVVPHITNEIKERMQLLGKSGDFDIVITEIGGTVGDIESLPYIESVRQLIWELGENNGIVIHLTLVPYLAAAGELKTKPTQHSVKTLMESGIKADILVCRTEHELSQDLRQKLALFCNVKKEAVIQSIDASTIYKVPNLMQEEGLDKVALKKLNLPEKASPDLKQWNEFLYKLEHPKHEVNIGLVGKYVELQDSYKSILEAFIHAGATQQTKVNVVSIHSEFLDKSNVVDKLRGLDAVLVAPGFGERGIEGKIEAIKYVRENNIPFLGICLGMQMASIEFARNILGKK
;
A
#
# COMPACT_ATOMS: atom_id res chain seq x y z
N HIS A 1 -3.33 3.17 2.13
CA HIS A 1 -2.72 2.55 3.31
C HIS A 1 -2.02 3.55 4.22
N TYR A 2 -1.25 4.51 3.70
CA TYR A 2 -0.51 5.46 4.54
C TYR A 2 -1.41 6.16 5.57
N GLU A 3 -2.55 6.70 5.16
CA GLU A 3 -3.51 7.35 6.07
C GLU A 3 -4.02 6.42 7.17
N ARG A 4 -4.23 5.12 6.85
CA ARG A 4 -4.69 4.14 7.84
C ARG A 4 -3.66 3.86 8.93
N PHE A 5 -2.38 3.84 8.57
CA PHE A 5 -1.30 3.54 9.50
C PHE A 5 -0.83 4.76 10.28
N LEU A 6 -0.83 5.94 9.64
CA LEU A 6 -0.31 7.16 10.25
C LEU A 6 -1.40 8.02 10.90
N ASN A 7 -2.67 7.76 10.59
CA ASN A 7 -3.81 8.59 11.00
C ASN A 7 -3.61 10.09 10.63
N VAL A 8 -2.96 10.35 9.52
CA VAL A 8 -2.68 11.68 8.97
C VAL A 8 -3.26 11.76 7.57
N PRO A 9 -4.06 12.78 7.25
CA PRO A 9 -4.59 12.95 5.90
C PRO A 9 -3.45 13.22 4.92
N THR A 10 -3.52 12.60 3.75
CA THR A 10 -2.58 12.86 2.67
C THR A 10 -3.10 13.98 1.75
N SER A 11 -2.18 14.66 1.10
CA SER A 11 -2.43 15.72 0.13
C SER A 11 -1.75 15.41 -1.20
N GLN A 12 -1.88 16.30 -2.17
CA GLN A 12 -1.13 16.17 -3.43
C GLN A 12 0.39 16.25 -3.25
N ALA A 13 0.87 16.84 -2.15
CA ALA A 13 2.29 16.89 -1.82
C ALA A 13 2.87 15.51 -1.45
N ASN A 14 2.02 14.58 -1.02
CA ASN A 14 2.43 13.21 -0.67
C ASN A 14 2.61 12.28 -1.87
N ASN A 15 2.28 12.72 -3.08
CA ASN A 15 2.35 11.88 -4.28
C ASN A 15 3.11 12.57 -5.41
N LEU A 16 4.11 11.88 -5.93
CA LEU A 16 4.94 12.33 -7.03
C LEU A 16 4.99 11.27 -8.12
N THR A 17 4.36 11.55 -9.26
CA THR A 17 4.39 10.67 -10.43
C THR A 17 5.38 11.18 -11.48
N THR A 18 5.96 10.26 -12.25
CA THR A 18 6.86 10.58 -13.38
C THR A 18 6.20 11.56 -14.35
N GLY A 19 4.93 11.34 -14.71
CA GLY A 19 4.21 12.24 -15.62
C GLY A 19 4.12 13.68 -15.10
N ARG A 20 3.84 13.86 -13.80
CA ARG A 20 3.79 15.22 -13.19
C ARG A 20 5.14 15.90 -13.17
N VAL A 21 6.22 15.16 -12.91
CA VAL A 21 7.59 15.71 -12.93
C VAL A 21 7.96 16.20 -14.31
N TYR A 22 7.81 15.35 -15.32
CA TYR A 22 8.17 15.72 -16.69
C TYR A 22 7.28 16.85 -17.23
N LEU A 23 5.98 16.80 -16.97
CA LEU A 23 5.08 17.88 -17.39
C LEU A 23 5.49 19.22 -16.76
N SER A 24 5.78 19.25 -15.46
CA SER A 24 6.25 20.47 -14.77
C SER A 24 7.50 21.05 -15.42
N VAL A 25 8.49 20.22 -15.73
CA VAL A 25 9.73 20.68 -16.36
C VAL A 25 9.50 21.16 -17.80
N ILE A 26 8.67 20.46 -18.58
CA ILE A 26 8.31 20.89 -19.95
C ILE A 26 7.57 22.23 -19.91
N GLU A 27 6.66 22.43 -18.97
CA GLU A 27 5.95 23.70 -18.83
C GLU A 27 6.89 24.84 -18.42
N LYS A 28 7.83 24.60 -17.50
CA LYS A 28 8.88 25.55 -17.12
C LYS A 28 9.75 25.94 -18.34
N GLU A 29 10.16 24.96 -19.13
CA GLU A 29 10.92 25.19 -20.36
C GLU A 29 10.15 26.08 -21.36
N ARG A 30 8.88 25.75 -21.62
CA ARG A 30 8.02 26.53 -22.54
C ARG A 30 7.76 27.96 -22.07
N ARG A 31 7.76 28.20 -20.76
CA ARG A 31 7.67 29.56 -20.21
C ARG A 31 9.01 30.30 -20.19
N GLY A 32 10.11 29.66 -20.64
CA GLY A 32 11.43 30.27 -20.72
C GLY A 32 12.15 30.33 -19.38
N GLU A 33 11.74 29.60 -18.36
CA GLU A 33 12.36 29.65 -17.02
C GLU A 33 13.80 29.15 -17.00
N PHE A 34 14.22 28.38 -18.01
CA PHE A 34 15.60 27.91 -18.15
C PHE A 34 16.49 28.80 -19.02
N LEU A 35 15.98 29.96 -19.44
CA LEU A 35 16.77 31.00 -20.17
C LEU A 35 17.50 30.45 -21.39
N GLY A 36 16.87 29.57 -22.17
CA GLY A 36 17.47 28.99 -23.38
C GLY A 36 18.50 27.89 -23.16
N LYS A 37 18.74 27.47 -21.91
CA LYS A 37 19.62 26.34 -21.61
C LYS A 37 18.98 25.03 -22.07
N THR A 38 19.82 24.09 -22.50
CA THR A 38 19.37 22.74 -22.81
C THR A 38 18.83 22.06 -21.56
N VAL A 39 17.56 21.65 -21.58
CA VAL A 39 16.93 20.92 -20.48
C VAL A 39 17.35 19.45 -20.54
N GLN A 40 17.80 18.91 -19.41
CA GLN A 40 18.32 17.56 -19.27
C GLN A 40 17.70 16.86 -18.05
N VAL A 41 17.80 15.54 -17.99
CA VAL A 41 17.35 14.78 -16.81
C VAL A 41 18.10 15.25 -15.57
N VAL A 42 19.43 15.34 -15.68
CA VAL A 42 20.29 15.96 -14.66
C VAL A 42 20.79 17.30 -15.20
N PRO A 43 20.51 18.45 -14.55
CA PRO A 43 19.92 18.58 -13.20
C PRO A 43 18.40 18.88 -13.19
N HIS A 44 17.73 19.11 -14.31
CA HIS A 44 16.40 19.74 -14.31
C HIS A 44 15.29 18.82 -13.76
N ILE A 45 15.23 17.55 -14.22
CA ILE A 45 14.28 16.56 -13.71
C ILE A 45 14.64 16.18 -12.27
N THR A 46 15.94 15.96 -11.99
CA THR A 46 16.37 15.58 -10.64
C THR A 46 16.12 16.71 -9.62
N ASN A 47 16.28 17.97 -9.98
CA ASN A 47 15.96 19.09 -9.11
C ASN A 47 14.46 19.19 -8.82
N GLU A 48 13.61 19.01 -9.83
CA GLU A 48 12.15 18.98 -9.64
C GLU A 48 11.74 17.85 -8.67
N ILE A 49 12.33 16.67 -8.81
CA ILE A 49 12.08 15.52 -7.91
C ILE A 49 12.52 15.86 -6.49
N LYS A 50 13.76 16.39 -6.30
CA LYS A 50 14.28 16.76 -4.97
C LYS A 50 13.43 17.84 -4.30
N GLU A 51 13.02 18.86 -5.05
CA GLU A 51 12.14 19.91 -4.55
C GLU A 51 10.83 19.34 -4.02
N ARG A 52 10.22 18.42 -4.78
CA ARG A 52 8.98 17.74 -4.39
C ARG A 52 9.13 16.86 -3.16
N MET A 53 10.22 16.08 -3.08
CA MET A 53 10.51 15.24 -1.90
C MET A 53 10.68 16.07 -0.63
N GLN A 54 11.13 17.30 -0.73
CA GLN A 54 11.36 18.18 0.41
C GLN A 54 10.11 19.00 0.82
N LEU A 55 9.03 18.99 0.04
CA LEU A 55 7.86 19.85 0.31
C LEU A 55 7.28 19.67 1.72
N LEU A 56 7.09 18.44 2.14
CA LEU A 56 6.53 18.15 3.46
C LEU A 56 7.49 18.55 4.60
N GLY A 57 8.79 18.32 4.43
CA GLY A 57 9.78 18.72 5.42
C GLY A 57 9.92 20.24 5.55
N LYS A 58 9.74 20.98 4.45
CA LYS A 58 9.80 22.46 4.44
C LYS A 58 8.58 23.12 5.11
N SER A 59 7.45 22.41 5.26
CA SER A 59 6.29 22.94 5.99
C SER A 59 6.56 23.15 7.47
N GLY A 60 7.50 22.38 8.05
CA GLY A 60 7.78 22.39 9.49
C GLY A 60 6.79 21.63 10.36
N ASP A 61 5.81 20.95 9.74
CA ASP A 61 4.78 20.21 10.46
C ASP A 61 5.21 18.79 10.84
N PHE A 62 6.32 18.31 10.27
CA PHE A 62 6.79 16.93 10.42
C PHE A 62 8.27 16.88 10.82
N ASP A 63 8.58 16.11 11.86
CA ASP A 63 9.95 15.86 12.29
C ASP A 63 10.67 14.86 11.36
N ILE A 64 9.93 13.92 10.78
CA ILE A 64 10.45 12.87 9.91
C ILE A 64 9.56 12.76 8.68
N VAL A 65 10.15 12.74 7.50
CA VAL A 65 9.49 12.47 6.22
C VAL A 65 10.02 11.16 5.65
N ILE A 66 9.12 10.24 5.37
CA ILE A 66 9.44 8.97 4.73
C ILE A 66 9.03 9.05 3.26
N THR A 67 10.01 8.93 2.36
CA THR A 67 9.78 8.91 0.92
C THR A 67 9.96 7.49 0.39
N GLU A 68 8.91 6.91 -0.17
CA GLU A 68 8.98 5.62 -0.87
C GLU A 68 9.32 5.85 -2.34
N ILE A 69 10.35 5.15 -2.82
CA ILE A 69 10.67 5.05 -4.24
C ILE A 69 10.09 3.75 -4.78
N GLY A 70 9.10 3.87 -5.65
CA GLY A 70 8.45 2.71 -6.28
C GLY A 70 9.33 2.05 -7.34
N GLY A 71 9.03 0.79 -7.64
CA GLY A 71 9.74 -0.02 -8.61
C GLY A 71 10.94 -0.77 -8.05
N THR A 72 11.56 -1.58 -8.90
CA THR A 72 12.77 -2.36 -8.54
C THR A 72 14.01 -1.53 -8.80
N VAL A 73 14.97 -1.59 -7.89
CA VAL A 73 16.28 -0.96 -8.10
C VAL A 73 16.96 -1.54 -9.34
N GLY A 74 17.31 -0.66 -10.28
CA GLY A 74 17.87 -1.03 -11.58
C GLY A 74 16.88 -0.92 -12.73
N ASP A 75 15.60 -0.76 -12.46
CA ASP A 75 14.60 -0.49 -13.49
C ASP A 75 14.79 0.93 -14.07
N ILE A 76 14.61 1.06 -15.37
CA ILE A 76 14.83 2.33 -16.09
C ILE A 76 13.93 3.46 -15.56
N GLU A 77 12.71 3.13 -15.15
CA GLU A 77 11.74 4.09 -14.63
C GLU A 77 12.16 4.71 -13.30
N SER A 78 12.94 3.99 -12.50
CA SER A 78 13.38 4.45 -11.18
C SER A 78 14.68 5.26 -11.21
N LEU A 79 15.45 5.22 -12.30
CA LEU A 79 16.77 5.84 -12.40
C LEU A 79 16.77 7.35 -12.05
N PRO A 80 15.86 8.21 -12.56
CA PRO A 80 15.84 9.61 -12.20
C PRO A 80 15.57 9.86 -10.72
N TYR A 81 14.76 9.00 -10.10
CA TYR A 81 14.47 9.08 -8.66
C TYR A 81 15.65 8.64 -7.82
N ILE A 82 16.29 7.54 -8.18
CA ILE A 82 17.51 7.04 -7.52
C ILE A 82 18.62 8.09 -7.59
N GLU A 83 18.85 8.69 -8.75
CA GLU A 83 19.82 9.77 -8.90
C GLU A 83 19.44 11.01 -8.06
N SER A 84 18.16 11.35 -7.99
CA SER A 84 17.67 12.43 -7.14
C SER A 84 17.90 12.16 -5.66
N VAL A 85 17.66 10.94 -5.20
CA VAL A 85 17.93 10.51 -3.81
C VAL A 85 19.43 10.58 -3.53
N ARG A 86 20.27 10.10 -4.43
CA ARG A 86 21.74 10.18 -4.28
C ARG A 86 22.20 11.63 -4.06
N GLN A 87 21.69 12.56 -4.89
CA GLN A 87 22.00 13.98 -4.74
C GLN A 87 21.43 14.56 -3.44
N LEU A 88 20.16 14.22 -3.12
CA LEU A 88 19.49 14.76 -1.95
C LEU A 88 20.19 14.33 -0.64
N ILE A 89 20.57 13.07 -0.51
CA ILE A 89 21.31 12.57 0.66
C ILE A 89 22.64 13.35 0.83
N TRP A 90 23.34 13.58 -0.29
CA TRP A 90 24.55 14.39 -0.27
C TRP A 90 24.29 15.84 0.18
N GLU A 91 23.23 16.47 -0.33
CA GLU A 91 22.86 17.86 -0.01
C GLU A 91 22.37 18.02 1.43
N LEU A 92 21.69 17.03 1.98
CA LEU A 92 21.20 17.04 3.36
C LEU A 92 22.34 16.90 4.39
N GLY A 93 23.45 16.31 4.00
CA GLY A 93 24.57 16.04 4.89
C GLY A 93 24.35 14.86 5.83
N GLU A 94 25.34 14.62 6.69
CA GLU A 94 25.32 13.49 7.61
C GLU A 94 24.15 13.55 8.61
N ASN A 95 23.55 12.40 8.91
CA ASN A 95 22.47 12.20 9.88
C ASN A 95 21.12 12.86 9.57
N ASN A 96 20.97 13.53 8.42
CA ASN A 96 19.71 14.16 8.02
C ASN A 96 18.93 13.33 6.98
N GLY A 97 19.47 12.20 6.55
CA GLY A 97 18.82 11.27 5.66
C GLY A 97 19.42 9.88 5.79
N ILE A 98 18.56 8.86 5.74
CA ILE A 98 18.97 7.45 5.73
C ILE A 98 18.26 6.72 4.60
N VAL A 99 18.89 5.68 4.12
CA VAL A 99 18.37 4.81 3.07
C VAL A 99 18.00 3.45 3.65
N ILE A 100 16.72 3.14 3.61
CA ILE A 100 16.19 1.82 3.98
C ILE A 100 15.93 1.06 2.68
N HIS A 101 16.64 -0.05 2.48
CA HIS A 101 16.50 -0.87 1.28
C HIS A 101 15.70 -2.12 1.58
N LEU A 102 14.54 -2.25 0.93
CA LEU A 102 13.67 -3.43 1.04
C LEU A 102 14.08 -4.47 0.00
N THR A 103 14.33 -5.70 0.44
CA THR A 103 14.75 -6.82 -0.41
C THR A 103 13.97 -8.08 -0.12
N LEU A 104 14.09 -9.08 -1.00
CA LEU A 104 13.50 -10.39 -0.83
C LEU A 104 14.59 -11.42 -0.54
N VAL A 105 14.38 -12.23 0.49
CA VAL A 105 15.14 -13.44 0.80
C VAL A 105 14.24 -14.65 0.57
N PRO A 106 14.18 -15.19 -0.66
CA PRO A 106 13.26 -16.25 -0.99
C PRO A 106 13.66 -17.58 -0.34
N TYR A 107 12.66 -18.37 0.05
CA TYR A 107 12.84 -19.76 0.43
C TYR A 107 12.71 -20.68 -0.77
N LEU A 108 13.71 -21.52 -0.98
CA LEU A 108 13.66 -22.55 -2.01
C LEU A 108 13.23 -23.87 -1.41
N ALA A 109 11.95 -24.22 -1.52
CA ALA A 109 11.38 -25.43 -0.95
C ALA A 109 12.13 -26.71 -1.38
N ALA A 110 12.58 -26.80 -2.63
CA ALA A 110 13.35 -27.93 -3.14
C ALA A 110 14.72 -28.10 -2.48
N ALA A 111 15.32 -27.01 -1.98
CA ALA A 111 16.62 -27.03 -1.31
C ALA A 111 16.49 -26.93 0.23
N GLY A 112 15.30 -26.63 0.74
CA GLY A 112 15.04 -26.47 2.16
C GLY A 112 15.77 -25.27 2.80
N GLU A 113 16.09 -24.22 2.02
CA GLU A 113 16.91 -23.12 2.51
C GLU A 113 16.53 -21.74 1.96
N LEU A 114 16.83 -20.71 2.75
CA LEU A 114 16.73 -19.32 2.34
C LEU A 114 17.92 -18.90 1.47
N LYS A 115 17.65 -18.17 0.38
CA LYS A 115 18.67 -17.70 -0.57
C LYS A 115 18.94 -16.19 -0.40
N THR A 116 20.16 -15.86 -0.03
CA THR A 116 20.60 -14.47 0.18
C THR A 116 21.11 -13.79 -1.10
N LYS A 117 21.34 -14.53 -2.18
CA LYS A 117 21.89 -13.97 -3.43
C LYS A 117 21.03 -12.88 -4.06
N PRO A 118 19.69 -13.01 -4.15
CA PRO A 118 18.85 -11.91 -4.71
C PRO A 118 19.03 -10.61 -3.95
N THR A 119 19.04 -10.66 -2.61
CA THR A 119 19.30 -9.49 -1.74
C THR A 119 20.69 -8.90 -2.03
N GLN A 120 21.73 -9.73 -2.10
CA GLN A 120 23.10 -9.27 -2.38
C GLN A 120 23.20 -8.55 -3.76
N HIS A 121 22.53 -9.09 -4.79
CA HIS A 121 22.48 -8.46 -6.11
C HIS A 121 21.72 -7.15 -6.08
N SER A 122 20.58 -7.08 -5.44
CA SER A 122 19.78 -5.85 -5.30
C SER A 122 20.57 -4.74 -4.60
N VAL A 123 21.24 -5.05 -3.50
CA VAL A 123 22.11 -4.10 -2.79
C VAL A 123 23.30 -3.67 -3.68
N LYS A 124 23.90 -4.59 -4.41
CA LYS A 124 24.99 -4.27 -5.34
C LYS A 124 24.54 -3.28 -6.41
N THR A 125 23.37 -3.49 -7.02
CA THR A 125 22.81 -2.59 -8.03
C THR A 125 22.54 -1.19 -7.45
N LEU A 126 22.04 -1.11 -6.20
CA LEU A 126 21.87 0.16 -5.49
C LEU A 126 23.23 0.88 -5.30
N MET A 127 24.25 0.14 -4.90
CA MET A 127 25.60 0.69 -4.72
C MET A 127 26.23 1.15 -6.05
N GLU A 128 26.00 0.46 -7.15
CA GLU A 128 26.41 0.87 -8.50
C GLU A 128 25.75 2.19 -8.92
N SER A 129 24.57 2.50 -8.37
CA SER A 129 23.91 3.81 -8.54
C SER A 129 24.44 4.88 -7.56
N GLY A 130 25.49 4.59 -6.79
CA GLY A 130 26.11 5.52 -5.85
C GLY A 130 25.38 5.71 -4.53
N ILE A 131 24.45 4.81 -4.18
CA ILE A 131 23.71 4.83 -2.92
C ILE A 131 24.07 3.62 -2.06
N LYS A 132 24.39 3.87 -0.81
CA LYS A 132 24.58 2.83 0.20
C LYS A 132 23.35 2.72 1.08
N ALA A 133 22.84 1.50 1.27
CA ALA A 133 21.79 1.26 2.25
C ALA A 133 22.32 1.45 3.68
N ASP A 134 21.55 2.11 4.52
CA ASP A 134 21.78 2.23 5.95
C ASP A 134 21.14 1.11 6.73
N ILE A 135 19.96 0.70 6.30
CA ILE A 135 19.18 -0.38 6.89
C ILE A 135 18.73 -1.29 5.75
N LEU A 136 18.82 -2.57 5.98
CA LEU A 136 18.36 -3.60 5.06
C LEU A 136 17.12 -4.28 5.67
N VAL A 137 15.97 -4.13 5.05
CA VAL A 137 14.74 -4.82 5.42
C VAL A 137 14.57 -6.03 4.50
N CYS A 138 14.64 -7.22 5.07
CA CYS A 138 14.62 -8.49 4.36
C CYS A 138 13.25 -9.13 4.48
N ARG A 139 12.43 -9.03 3.42
CA ARG A 139 11.19 -9.79 3.36
C ARG A 139 11.48 -11.28 3.19
N THR A 140 10.83 -12.12 3.97
CA THR A 140 11.07 -13.56 3.99
C THR A 140 9.85 -14.33 4.51
N GLU A 141 9.68 -15.57 4.07
CA GLU A 141 8.65 -16.49 4.56
C GLU A 141 9.08 -17.21 5.86
N HIS A 142 10.39 -17.32 6.12
CA HIS A 142 10.95 -18.02 7.26
C HIS A 142 11.93 -17.13 8.02
N GLU A 143 12.14 -17.43 9.30
CA GLU A 143 13.07 -16.68 10.15
C GLU A 143 14.51 -16.69 9.63
N LEU A 144 15.14 -15.51 9.68
CA LEU A 144 16.55 -15.35 9.36
C LEU A 144 17.41 -15.77 10.57
N SER A 145 18.18 -16.84 10.41
CA SER A 145 19.15 -17.24 11.42
C SER A 145 20.20 -16.13 11.66
N GLN A 146 20.84 -16.17 12.82
CA GLN A 146 21.90 -15.20 13.16
C GLN A 146 23.08 -15.24 12.17
N ASP A 147 23.38 -16.42 11.60
CA ASP A 147 24.44 -16.60 10.61
C ASP A 147 24.04 -15.98 9.26
N LEU A 148 22.76 -16.10 8.86
CA LEU A 148 22.26 -15.44 7.66
C LEU A 148 22.26 -13.92 7.81
N ARG A 149 21.87 -13.39 8.98
CA ARG A 149 21.95 -11.95 9.27
C ARG A 149 23.40 -11.45 9.20
N GLN A 150 24.34 -12.19 9.79
CA GLN A 150 25.77 -11.85 9.73
C GLN A 150 26.30 -11.89 8.28
N LYS A 151 25.91 -12.89 7.51
CA LYS A 151 26.26 -13.00 6.08
C LYS A 151 25.73 -11.83 5.27
N LEU A 152 24.45 -11.48 5.44
CA LEU A 152 23.84 -10.31 4.78
C LEU A 152 24.52 -9.02 5.18
N ALA A 153 24.79 -8.82 6.46
CA ALA A 153 25.50 -7.66 6.97
C ALA A 153 26.85 -7.46 6.28
N LEU A 154 27.64 -8.53 6.18
CA LEU A 154 28.95 -8.51 5.54
C LEU A 154 28.86 -8.17 4.04
N PHE A 155 28.01 -8.89 3.28
CA PHE A 155 27.91 -8.72 1.83
C PHE A 155 27.21 -7.43 1.41
N CYS A 156 26.36 -6.87 2.26
CA CYS A 156 25.59 -5.66 1.98
C CYS A 156 26.17 -4.39 2.62
N ASN A 157 27.32 -4.51 3.31
CA ASN A 157 28.01 -3.39 3.99
C ASN A 157 27.12 -2.63 5.00
N VAL A 158 26.26 -3.35 5.70
CA VAL A 158 25.44 -2.83 6.80
C VAL A 158 25.86 -3.46 8.12
N LYS A 159 25.54 -2.82 9.24
CA LYS A 159 25.75 -3.46 10.55
C LYS A 159 24.73 -4.58 10.76
N LYS A 160 25.07 -5.59 11.55
CA LYS A 160 24.18 -6.73 11.82
C LYS A 160 22.85 -6.31 12.41
N GLU A 161 22.85 -5.35 13.32
CA GLU A 161 21.64 -4.76 13.91
C GLU A 161 20.77 -3.97 12.90
N ALA A 162 21.31 -3.62 11.75
CA ALA A 162 20.59 -2.98 10.67
C ALA A 162 20.06 -3.95 9.61
N VAL A 163 20.20 -5.26 9.82
CA VAL A 163 19.54 -6.30 9.03
C VAL A 163 18.24 -6.68 9.72
N ILE A 164 17.15 -6.08 9.27
CA ILE A 164 15.82 -6.22 9.83
C ILE A 164 15.05 -7.29 9.05
N GLN A 165 14.47 -8.24 9.74
CA GLN A 165 13.60 -9.24 9.16
C GLN A 165 12.20 -8.69 9.00
N SER A 166 11.59 -8.91 7.82
CA SER A 166 10.18 -8.69 7.57
C SER A 166 9.54 -10.02 7.19
N ILE A 167 9.15 -10.79 8.20
CA ILE A 167 8.50 -12.08 7.99
C ILE A 167 7.06 -11.89 7.51
N ASP A 168 6.57 -12.81 6.69
CA ASP A 168 5.20 -12.77 6.22
C ASP A 168 4.22 -12.83 7.39
N ALA A 169 3.29 -11.89 7.45
CA ALA A 169 2.33 -11.73 8.52
C ALA A 169 0.92 -12.15 8.07
N SER A 170 0.10 -12.61 9.01
CA SER A 170 -1.32 -12.95 8.77
C SER A 170 -2.15 -11.76 8.29
N THR A 171 -1.74 -10.56 8.66
CA THR A 171 -2.36 -9.30 8.25
C THR A 171 -1.31 -8.20 8.18
N ILE A 172 -1.48 -7.25 7.24
CA ILE A 172 -0.61 -6.08 7.12
C ILE A 172 -0.60 -5.23 8.41
N TYR A 173 -1.67 -5.27 9.19
CA TYR A 173 -1.78 -4.53 10.45
C TYR A 173 -0.86 -5.05 11.56
N LYS A 174 -0.32 -6.26 11.42
CA LYS A 174 0.67 -6.83 12.34
C LYS A 174 2.11 -6.36 12.05
N VAL A 175 2.36 -5.87 10.84
CA VAL A 175 3.71 -5.47 10.40
C VAL A 175 4.37 -4.42 11.30
N PRO A 176 3.69 -3.36 11.79
CA PRO A 176 4.30 -2.40 12.70
C PRO A 176 4.86 -3.03 13.98
N ASN A 177 4.16 -4.00 14.56
CA ASN A 177 4.62 -4.72 15.75
C ASN A 177 5.88 -5.54 15.45
N LEU A 178 5.87 -6.28 14.34
CA LEU A 178 7.03 -7.08 13.90
C LEU A 178 8.25 -6.18 13.63
N MET A 179 8.06 -5.01 13.02
CA MET A 179 9.15 -4.06 12.80
C MET A 179 9.68 -3.46 14.11
N GLN A 180 8.81 -3.20 15.08
CA GLN A 180 9.20 -2.75 16.41
C GLN A 180 9.99 -3.84 17.17
N GLU A 181 9.53 -5.09 17.13
CA GLU A 181 10.22 -6.23 17.73
C GLU A 181 11.62 -6.42 17.13
N GLU A 182 11.78 -6.22 15.84
CA GLU A 182 13.05 -6.23 15.12
C GLU A 182 13.91 -4.98 15.40
N GLY A 183 13.37 -3.94 16.04
CA GLY A 183 14.08 -2.72 16.41
C GLY A 183 14.35 -1.77 15.23
N LEU A 184 13.56 -1.81 14.16
CA LEU A 184 13.72 -0.92 13.01
C LEU A 184 13.69 0.55 13.41
N ASP A 185 12.74 0.94 14.25
CA ASP A 185 12.58 2.28 14.80
C ASP A 185 13.85 2.76 15.53
N LYS A 186 14.39 1.94 16.43
CA LYS A 186 15.61 2.24 17.21
C LYS A 186 16.83 2.41 16.32
N VAL A 187 17.00 1.51 15.34
CA VAL A 187 18.10 1.60 14.38
C VAL A 187 17.99 2.85 13.53
N ALA A 188 16.79 3.20 13.09
CA ALA A 188 16.55 4.41 12.29
C ALA A 188 16.84 5.69 13.10
N LEU A 189 16.30 5.81 14.31
CA LEU A 189 16.54 6.95 15.21
C LEU A 189 18.03 7.11 15.50
N LYS A 190 18.73 6.02 15.80
CA LYS A 190 20.18 6.04 16.05
C LYS A 190 20.98 6.54 14.85
N LYS A 191 20.59 6.13 13.63
CA LYS A 191 21.26 6.56 12.39
C LYS A 191 20.98 8.02 12.04
N LEU A 192 19.81 8.52 12.39
CA LEU A 192 19.44 9.93 12.26
C LEU A 192 19.95 10.81 13.42
N ASN A 193 20.67 10.23 14.35
CA ASN A 193 21.13 10.91 15.57
C ASN A 193 19.99 11.59 16.34
N LEU A 194 18.82 10.97 16.32
CA LEU A 194 17.64 11.40 17.05
C LEU A 194 17.57 10.67 18.40
N PRO A 195 17.04 11.33 19.45
CA PRO A 195 16.95 10.70 20.76
C PRO A 195 15.96 9.53 20.74
N GLU A 196 16.38 8.39 21.25
CA GLU A 196 15.50 7.27 21.55
C GLU A 196 14.66 7.67 22.78
N LYS A 197 13.42 8.12 22.53
CA LYS A 197 12.43 8.39 23.57
C LYS A 197 11.79 7.07 24.02
N ALA A 198 10.83 7.13 24.94
CA ALA A 198 10.09 5.94 25.39
C ALA A 198 9.54 5.11 24.21
N SER A 199 9.36 3.81 24.45
CA SER A 199 8.76 2.90 23.44
C SER A 199 7.44 3.48 22.90
N PRO A 200 7.14 3.30 21.59
CA PRO A 200 5.89 3.78 21.00
C PRO A 200 4.68 3.19 21.73
N ASP A 201 3.66 4.01 21.97
CA ASP A 201 2.40 3.54 22.54
C ASP A 201 1.53 2.90 21.44
N LEU A 202 1.58 1.59 21.35
CA LEU A 202 0.78 0.78 20.43
C LEU A 202 -0.47 0.16 21.09
N LYS A 203 -0.88 0.64 22.28
CA LYS A 203 -1.99 0.03 23.03
C LYS A 203 -3.28 -0.06 22.19
N GLN A 204 -3.73 1.03 21.60
CA GLN A 204 -4.94 1.04 20.75
C GLN A 204 -4.77 0.17 19.50
N TRP A 205 -3.58 0.15 18.92
CA TRP A 205 -3.25 -0.70 17.79
C TRP A 205 -3.32 -2.19 18.16
N ASN A 206 -2.77 -2.55 19.31
CA ASN A 206 -2.81 -3.92 19.81
C ASN A 206 -4.22 -4.37 20.20
N GLU A 207 -5.07 -3.47 20.72
CA GLU A 207 -6.49 -3.75 20.95
C GLU A 207 -7.24 -4.03 19.65
N PHE A 208 -6.96 -3.27 18.59
CA PHE A 208 -7.52 -3.52 17.26
C PHE A 208 -7.06 -4.86 16.70
N LEU A 209 -5.76 -5.17 16.76
CA LEU A 209 -5.21 -6.46 16.32
C LEU A 209 -5.83 -7.63 17.08
N TYR A 210 -5.95 -7.51 18.39
CA TYR A 210 -6.57 -8.55 19.21
C TYR A 210 -8.01 -8.85 18.77
N LYS A 211 -8.82 -7.81 18.53
CA LYS A 211 -10.20 -7.97 18.05
C LYS A 211 -10.26 -8.57 16.64
N LEU A 212 -9.31 -8.22 15.78
CA LEU A 212 -9.20 -8.74 14.42
C LEU A 212 -8.83 -10.23 14.41
N GLU A 213 -7.89 -10.63 15.28
CA GLU A 213 -7.40 -12.01 15.36
C GLU A 213 -8.34 -12.94 16.18
N HIS A 214 -9.22 -12.36 17.02
CA HIS A 214 -10.13 -13.12 17.90
C HIS A 214 -11.60 -12.71 17.68
N PRO A 215 -12.15 -12.91 16.47
CA PRO A 215 -13.55 -12.62 16.19
C PRO A 215 -14.46 -13.57 16.98
N LYS A 216 -15.60 -13.05 17.44
CA LYS A 216 -16.63 -13.82 18.15
C LYS A 216 -17.75 -14.30 17.23
N HIS A 217 -17.89 -13.64 16.10
CA HIS A 217 -18.94 -13.88 15.11
C HIS A 217 -18.34 -13.99 13.73
N GLU A 218 -19.11 -14.48 12.78
CA GLU A 218 -18.75 -14.61 11.38
C GLU A 218 -19.96 -14.23 10.51
N VAL A 219 -19.73 -13.50 9.43
CA VAL A 219 -20.74 -13.10 8.45
C VAL A 219 -20.21 -13.25 7.03
N ASN A 220 -21.11 -13.60 6.11
CA ASN A 220 -20.83 -13.73 4.69
C ASN A 220 -21.47 -12.57 3.94
N ILE A 221 -20.65 -11.69 3.33
CA ILE A 221 -21.13 -10.52 2.61
C ILE A 221 -20.85 -10.69 1.12
N GLY A 222 -21.89 -10.61 0.30
CA GLY A 222 -21.76 -10.58 -1.15
C GLY A 222 -21.28 -9.20 -1.64
N LEU A 223 -20.15 -9.16 -2.33
CA LEU A 223 -19.66 -7.97 -3.01
C LEU A 223 -19.98 -8.09 -4.51
N VAL A 224 -21.07 -7.44 -4.93
CA VAL A 224 -21.53 -7.45 -6.32
C VAL A 224 -20.88 -6.32 -7.09
N GLY A 225 -20.02 -6.64 -8.06
CA GLY A 225 -19.24 -5.64 -8.80
C GLY A 225 -18.79 -6.11 -10.19
N LYS A 226 -18.21 -5.17 -10.96
CA LYS A 226 -17.67 -5.45 -12.31
C LYS A 226 -16.22 -5.95 -12.30
N TYR A 227 -15.45 -5.53 -11.28
CA TYR A 227 -14.00 -5.66 -11.24
C TYR A 227 -13.57 -6.58 -10.10
N VAL A 228 -14.38 -7.57 -9.76
CA VAL A 228 -14.15 -8.47 -8.63
C VAL A 228 -12.92 -9.37 -8.81
N GLU A 229 -12.46 -9.57 -10.03
CA GLU A 229 -11.23 -10.30 -10.36
C GLU A 229 -9.96 -9.48 -10.06
N LEU A 230 -10.07 -8.16 -10.03
CA LEU A 230 -8.97 -7.24 -9.74
C LEU A 230 -9.02 -6.85 -8.26
N GLN A 231 -8.24 -7.53 -7.43
CA GLN A 231 -8.26 -7.33 -5.96
C GLN A 231 -8.12 -5.86 -5.53
N ASP A 232 -7.35 -5.07 -6.26
CA ASP A 232 -7.11 -3.66 -5.92
C ASP A 232 -8.31 -2.74 -6.24
N SER A 233 -9.21 -3.14 -7.14
CA SER A 233 -10.35 -2.31 -7.56
C SER A 233 -11.30 -1.98 -6.40
N TYR A 234 -11.44 -2.87 -5.44
CA TYR A 234 -12.31 -2.71 -4.28
C TYR A 234 -11.54 -2.68 -2.96
N LYS A 235 -10.24 -2.41 -3.01
CA LYS A 235 -9.36 -2.44 -1.84
C LYS A 235 -9.88 -1.64 -0.66
N SER A 236 -10.39 -0.43 -0.89
CA SER A 236 -10.94 0.41 0.19
C SER A 236 -12.20 -0.19 0.82
N ILE A 237 -13.05 -0.88 0.05
CA ILE A 237 -14.23 -1.57 0.56
C ILE A 237 -13.81 -2.78 1.40
N LEU A 238 -12.86 -3.59 0.90
CA LEU A 238 -12.34 -4.74 1.63
C LEU A 238 -11.69 -4.34 2.95
N GLU A 239 -10.89 -3.27 2.94
CA GLU A 239 -10.29 -2.73 4.17
C GLU A 239 -11.34 -2.16 5.14
N ALA A 240 -12.40 -1.52 4.62
CA ALA A 240 -13.51 -1.06 5.45
C ALA A 240 -14.23 -2.23 6.15
N PHE A 241 -14.39 -3.37 5.47
CA PHE A 241 -14.94 -4.59 6.09
C PHE A 241 -14.03 -5.13 7.20
N ILE A 242 -12.70 -5.10 7.01
CA ILE A 242 -11.74 -5.50 8.04
C ILE A 242 -11.89 -4.61 9.29
N HIS A 243 -11.95 -3.29 9.10
CA HIS A 243 -12.08 -2.33 10.20
C HIS A 243 -13.43 -2.46 10.93
N ALA A 244 -14.52 -2.55 10.19
CA ALA A 244 -15.85 -2.74 10.75
C ALA A 244 -15.93 -4.09 11.49
N GLY A 245 -15.42 -5.15 10.88
CA GLY A 245 -15.35 -6.49 11.45
C GLY A 245 -14.57 -6.53 12.76
N ALA A 246 -13.38 -5.93 12.80
CA ALA A 246 -12.58 -5.82 14.02
C ALA A 246 -13.34 -5.08 15.13
N THR A 247 -13.98 -3.95 14.81
CA THR A 247 -14.78 -3.17 15.77
C THR A 247 -15.93 -3.99 16.36
N GLN A 248 -16.61 -4.79 15.53
CA GLN A 248 -17.74 -5.64 15.93
C GLN A 248 -17.32 -7.04 16.40
N GLN A 249 -16.01 -7.31 16.48
CA GLN A 249 -15.46 -8.65 16.77
C GLN A 249 -16.07 -9.75 15.85
N THR A 250 -16.23 -9.41 14.58
CA THR A 250 -16.87 -10.24 13.56
C THR A 250 -15.91 -10.47 12.41
N LYS A 251 -15.68 -11.73 12.03
CA LYS A 251 -14.97 -12.08 10.82
C LYS A 251 -15.90 -11.86 9.62
N VAL A 252 -15.49 -11.04 8.68
CA VAL A 252 -16.23 -10.79 7.44
C VAL A 252 -15.63 -11.63 6.33
N ASN A 253 -16.40 -12.60 5.82
CA ASN A 253 -16.06 -13.33 4.61
C ASN A 253 -16.70 -12.63 3.43
N VAL A 254 -15.88 -12.16 2.49
CA VAL A 254 -16.37 -11.48 1.30
C VAL A 254 -16.50 -12.46 0.14
N VAL A 255 -17.71 -12.63 -0.35
CA VAL A 255 -18.02 -13.45 -1.52
C VAL A 255 -18.10 -12.51 -2.73
N SER A 256 -17.10 -12.56 -3.60
CA SER A 256 -17.04 -11.76 -4.82
C SER A 256 -18.00 -12.29 -5.89
N ILE A 257 -18.89 -11.43 -6.39
CA ILE A 257 -19.90 -11.78 -7.36
C ILE A 257 -19.81 -10.84 -8.55
N HIS A 258 -19.53 -11.40 -9.72
CA HIS A 258 -19.40 -10.62 -10.96
C HIS A 258 -20.78 -10.23 -11.47
N SER A 259 -21.07 -8.93 -11.46
CA SER A 259 -22.40 -8.40 -11.81
C SER A 259 -22.82 -8.65 -13.27
N GLU A 260 -21.86 -8.83 -14.17
CA GLU A 260 -22.11 -9.08 -15.59
C GLU A 260 -22.67 -10.49 -15.85
N PHE A 261 -22.33 -11.45 -14.97
CA PHE A 261 -22.78 -12.82 -15.08
C PHE A 261 -23.94 -13.15 -14.13
N LEU A 262 -24.61 -12.12 -13.60
CA LEU A 262 -25.74 -12.24 -12.72
C LEU A 262 -27.02 -11.89 -13.45
N ASP A 263 -27.99 -12.79 -13.42
CA ASP A 263 -29.29 -12.64 -14.07
C ASP A 263 -30.41 -13.34 -13.24
N LYS A 264 -31.66 -13.24 -13.73
CA LYS A 264 -32.83 -13.83 -13.08
C LYS A 264 -32.75 -15.34 -12.87
N SER A 265 -31.99 -16.06 -13.71
CA SER A 265 -31.88 -17.51 -13.63
C SER A 265 -30.93 -17.99 -12.54
N ASN A 266 -29.95 -17.17 -12.15
CA ASN A 266 -28.88 -17.58 -11.24
C ASN A 266 -28.74 -16.72 -9.96
N VAL A 267 -29.42 -15.58 -9.88
CA VAL A 267 -29.31 -14.65 -8.74
C VAL A 267 -29.62 -15.31 -7.42
N VAL A 268 -30.62 -16.17 -7.36
CA VAL A 268 -31.04 -16.92 -6.15
C VAL A 268 -29.90 -17.80 -5.66
N ASP A 269 -29.28 -18.56 -6.55
CA ASP A 269 -28.21 -19.50 -6.17
C ASP A 269 -26.92 -18.77 -5.80
N LYS A 270 -26.64 -17.65 -6.47
CA LYS A 270 -25.42 -16.84 -6.19
C LYS A 270 -25.49 -16.04 -4.89
N LEU A 271 -26.70 -15.66 -4.45
CA LEU A 271 -26.89 -14.83 -3.25
C LEU A 271 -27.43 -15.62 -2.04
N ARG A 272 -27.78 -16.89 -2.24
CA ARG A 272 -28.32 -17.74 -1.17
C ARG A 272 -27.29 -17.90 -0.04
N GLY A 273 -27.76 -17.71 1.21
CA GLY A 273 -26.93 -17.89 2.40
C GLY A 273 -25.97 -16.74 2.70
N LEU A 274 -26.08 -15.62 2.00
CA LEU A 274 -25.38 -14.39 2.36
C LEU A 274 -26.15 -13.63 3.45
N ASP A 275 -25.41 -13.11 4.43
CA ASP A 275 -25.96 -12.33 5.53
C ASP A 275 -26.23 -10.88 5.12
N ALA A 276 -25.50 -10.37 4.13
CA ALA A 276 -25.68 -9.04 3.56
C ALA A 276 -25.12 -8.95 2.14
N VAL A 277 -25.52 -7.92 1.39
CA VAL A 277 -25.00 -7.66 0.05
C VAL A 277 -24.58 -6.20 -0.09
N LEU A 278 -23.36 -5.97 -0.58
CA LEU A 278 -22.87 -4.68 -1.00
C LEU A 278 -22.77 -4.63 -2.52
N VAL A 279 -23.44 -3.64 -3.14
CA VAL A 279 -23.32 -3.36 -4.58
C VAL A 279 -22.30 -2.25 -4.79
N ALA A 280 -21.19 -2.61 -5.43
CA ALA A 280 -20.01 -1.78 -5.57
C ALA A 280 -20.17 -0.65 -6.58
N PRO A 281 -19.34 0.41 -6.48
CA PRO A 281 -19.25 1.47 -7.47
C PRO A 281 -18.81 0.94 -8.85
N GLY A 282 -18.88 1.79 -9.88
CA GLY A 282 -18.43 1.49 -11.24
C GLY A 282 -18.96 2.49 -12.24
N PHE A 283 -18.52 2.36 -13.50
CA PHE A 283 -18.93 3.23 -14.59
C PHE A 283 -19.38 2.42 -15.82
N GLY A 284 -20.18 3.02 -16.68
CA GLY A 284 -20.67 2.42 -17.93
C GLY A 284 -21.74 1.34 -17.71
N GLU A 285 -22.29 0.82 -18.80
CA GLU A 285 -23.51 0.02 -18.82
C GLU A 285 -23.32 -1.46 -18.47
N ARG A 286 -22.09 -1.96 -18.56
CA ARG A 286 -21.77 -3.38 -18.31
C ARG A 286 -22.12 -3.82 -16.89
N GLY A 287 -22.91 -4.88 -16.75
CA GLY A 287 -23.29 -5.46 -15.48
C GLY A 287 -24.35 -4.68 -14.67
N ILE A 288 -25.01 -3.68 -15.28
CA ILE A 288 -26.08 -2.89 -14.63
C ILE A 288 -27.27 -3.77 -14.29
N GLU A 289 -27.79 -4.55 -15.24
CA GLU A 289 -28.96 -5.38 -15.01
C GLU A 289 -28.71 -6.44 -13.93
N GLY A 290 -27.51 -7.04 -13.89
CA GLY A 290 -27.16 -7.96 -12.81
C GLY A 290 -27.14 -7.31 -11.44
N LYS A 291 -26.69 -6.03 -11.34
CA LYS A 291 -26.78 -5.27 -10.10
C LYS A 291 -28.25 -5.05 -9.68
N ILE A 292 -29.11 -4.70 -10.64
CA ILE A 292 -30.55 -4.49 -10.39
C ILE A 292 -31.21 -5.79 -9.93
N GLU A 293 -30.92 -6.92 -10.57
CA GLU A 293 -31.44 -8.24 -10.14
C GLU A 293 -30.94 -8.62 -8.72
N ALA A 294 -29.68 -8.36 -8.39
CA ALA A 294 -29.17 -8.57 -7.04
C ALA A 294 -29.91 -7.71 -6.00
N ILE A 295 -30.13 -6.43 -6.30
CA ILE A 295 -30.84 -5.50 -5.42
C ILE A 295 -32.29 -5.93 -5.23
N LYS A 296 -32.96 -6.32 -6.31
CA LYS A 296 -34.31 -6.86 -6.25
C LYS A 296 -34.39 -8.09 -5.33
N TYR A 297 -33.49 -9.05 -5.51
CA TYR A 297 -33.43 -10.25 -4.68
C TYR A 297 -33.27 -9.92 -3.20
N VAL A 298 -32.32 -9.07 -2.83
CA VAL A 298 -32.07 -8.73 -1.42
C VAL A 298 -33.23 -7.95 -0.81
N ARG A 299 -33.90 -7.06 -1.53
CA ARG A 299 -35.10 -6.35 -1.09
C ARG A 299 -36.26 -7.32 -0.84
N GLU A 300 -36.51 -8.26 -1.78
CA GLU A 300 -37.61 -9.21 -1.68
C GLU A 300 -37.39 -10.25 -0.55
N ASN A 301 -36.13 -10.52 -0.20
CA ASN A 301 -35.78 -11.49 0.85
C ASN A 301 -35.35 -10.82 2.18
N ASN A 302 -35.51 -9.50 2.33
CA ASN A 302 -35.13 -8.74 3.53
C ASN A 302 -33.66 -8.94 3.94
N ILE A 303 -32.75 -9.10 2.97
CA ILE A 303 -31.31 -9.19 3.21
C ILE A 303 -30.73 -7.78 3.33
N PRO A 304 -29.93 -7.46 4.37
CA PRO A 304 -29.25 -6.19 4.52
C PRO A 304 -28.47 -5.77 3.26
N PHE A 305 -28.62 -4.52 2.85
CA PHE A 305 -28.09 -4.00 1.60
C PHE A 305 -27.35 -2.68 1.78
N LEU A 306 -26.22 -2.53 1.09
CA LEU A 306 -25.53 -1.27 0.94
C LEU A 306 -25.16 -1.04 -0.54
N GLY A 307 -25.61 0.08 -1.10
CA GLY A 307 -25.21 0.51 -2.45
C GLY A 307 -24.27 1.69 -2.42
N ILE A 308 -23.08 1.57 -3.04
CA ILE A 308 -22.09 2.65 -3.12
C ILE A 308 -22.08 3.24 -4.52
N CYS A 309 -22.26 4.59 -4.64
CA CYS A 309 -22.22 5.32 -5.90
C CYS A 309 -23.18 4.71 -6.94
N LEU A 310 -22.68 4.00 -7.95
CA LEU A 310 -23.50 3.28 -8.93
C LEU A 310 -24.47 2.29 -8.26
N GLY A 311 -24.06 1.63 -7.18
CA GLY A 311 -24.92 0.72 -6.43
C GLY A 311 -26.14 1.40 -5.83
N MET A 312 -26.00 2.61 -5.30
CA MET A 312 -27.10 3.44 -4.84
C MET A 312 -28.02 3.85 -6.00
N GLN A 313 -27.45 4.24 -7.13
CA GLN A 313 -28.22 4.61 -8.33
C GLN A 313 -29.04 3.42 -8.83
N MET A 314 -28.44 2.22 -8.88
CA MET A 314 -29.15 0.99 -9.29
C MET A 314 -30.27 0.62 -8.30
N ALA A 315 -30.11 0.87 -7.01
CA ALA A 315 -31.19 0.68 -6.05
C ALA A 315 -32.37 1.63 -6.31
N SER A 316 -32.10 2.87 -6.65
CA SER A 316 -33.14 3.82 -7.02
C SER A 316 -33.88 3.39 -8.30
N ILE A 317 -33.14 2.90 -9.29
CA ILE A 317 -33.72 2.38 -10.55
C ILE A 317 -34.51 1.11 -10.29
N GLU A 318 -34.02 0.18 -9.51
CA GLU A 318 -34.73 -1.05 -9.12
C GLU A 318 -36.08 -0.70 -8.50
N PHE A 319 -36.08 0.19 -7.50
CA PHE A 319 -37.28 0.62 -6.82
C PHE A 319 -38.27 1.31 -7.78
N ALA A 320 -37.79 2.20 -8.64
CA ALA A 320 -38.62 2.87 -9.62
C ALA A 320 -39.28 1.88 -10.61
N ARG A 321 -38.51 0.91 -11.12
CA ARG A 321 -39.00 -0.10 -12.06
C ARG A 321 -39.96 -1.09 -11.42
N ASN A 322 -39.59 -1.69 -10.29
CA ASN A 322 -40.30 -2.85 -9.75
C ASN A 322 -41.35 -2.51 -8.68
N ILE A 323 -41.27 -1.33 -8.06
CA ILE A 323 -42.25 -0.89 -7.04
C ILE A 323 -43.17 0.18 -7.62
N LEU A 324 -42.62 1.21 -8.29
CA LEU A 324 -43.39 2.32 -8.80
C LEU A 324 -43.90 2.13 -10.24
N GLY A 325 -43.52 1.03 -10.91
CA GLY A 325 -43.92 0.73 -12.31
C GLY A 325 -43.45 1.77 -13.34
N LYS A 326 -42.35 2.48 -13.04
CA LYS A 326 -41.72 3.44 -13.96
C LYS A 326 -40.87 2.71 -14.99
N LYS A 327 -40.87 3.21 -16.22
CA LYS A 327 -40.02 2.70 -17.32
C LYS A 327 -38.70 3.46 -17.37
#